data_d7b4199c15332adc05be2d2f4cc66ce1
#
_entry.id   d7b4199c15332adc05be2d2f4cc66ce1
#
_cell.length_a   1.000
_cell.length_b   1.000
_cell.length_c   1.000
_cell.angle_alpha   90.00
_cell.angle_beta   90.00
_cell.angle_gamma   90.00
#
_symmetry.space_group_name_H-M   'P 1'
#
loop_
_entity.id
_entity.type
_entity.pdbx_description
1 polymer ?
#
loop_
_entity_poly.entity_id
_entity_poly.type
_entity_poly.pdbx_seq_one_letter_code
_entity_poly.pdbx_strand_id
1 'polypeptide(L)'
;MFSEANAKAGVTFPKGFQAAGIKAGIKKSGNLDVAVIYTEKEAAAAGTFTKNAVAAAPVHVSKKVVATHAAHAIVANAGCANACTGAQGEKDAAAMQQIAANALGCAPDDVIVGSTGIIGQLLPMDKVEQGIKAAVKELSVDGSMDAGNAIITTDTYSKAGATSVTIGGKEVRFGIIAKGSGMIRPDMATVLCFITTDADIDGVLLQEALSEVIEHSLNMISIDGDMSTNDMAIVLANGAAGNPKITEKNADYEMFKETLLVLCQGISEKIAADGEGATKFITVHVKGAKSFSDAKTVGMSVANSPLVKTAFFGEDPNWGRVICAVGYAGVPMDPNHTTVKFGGIPVYADGVGTSYDADALRTVMTAHDIVVEIDLKDGDSEAKVWTCDFSYEYVKINGEYHT
;
A
#
# COMPACT_ATOMS: atom_id res chain seq x y z
N MET A 1 2.52 -15.06 -10.67
CA MET A 1 3.03 -14.06 -11.64
C MET A 1 1.89 -13.12 -11.99
N PHE A 2 2.05 -11.83 -11.76
CA PHE A 2 1.09 -10.83 -12.22
C PHE A 2 1.07 -10.88 -13.76
N SER A 3 -0.05 -11.25 -14.39
CA SER A 3 -0.18 -11.05 -15.82
C SER A 3 -0.59 -9.59 -16.05
N GLU A 4 0.10 -8.87 -16.94
CA GLU A 4 -0.25 -7.50 -17.32
C GLU A 4 -1.70 -7.40 -17.85
N ALA A 5 -2.21 -8.47 -18.47
CA ALA A 5 -3.59 -8.53 -18.93
C ALA A 5 -4.61 -8.47 -17.79
N ASN A 6 -4.32 -9.08 -16.63
CA ASN A 6 -5.21 -9.05 -15.46
C ASN A 6 -5.02 -7.79 -14.60
N ALA A 7 -3.86 -7.11 -14.70
CA ALA A 7 -3.58 -5.91 -13.92
C ALA A 7 -4.61 -4.79 -14.18
N LYS A 8 -5.10 -4.63 -15.40
CA LYS A 8 -6.12 -3.63 -15.76
C LYS A 8 -7.50 -3.93 -15.17
N ALA A 9 -7.80 -5.19 -14.89
CA ALA A 9 -9.07 -5.57 -14.28
C ALA A 9 -9.13 -5.25 -12.77
N GLY A 10 -7.99 -5.17 -12.07
CA GLY A 10 -7.87 -4.71 -10.68
C GLY A 10 -9.01 -5.19 -9.80
N VAL A 11 -9.69 -4.27 -9.09
CA VAL A 11 -10.77 -4.59 -8.14
C VAL A 11 -12.05 -5.14 -8.77
N THR A 12 -12.20 -5.11 -10.07
CA THR A 12 -13.34 -5.73 -10.76
C THR A 12 -13.02 -7.10 -11.38
N PHE A 13 -11.79 -7.60 -11.21
CA PHE A 13 -11.41 -8.95 -11.65
C PHE A 13 -12.17 -10.07 -10.92
N PRO A 14 -12.39 -10.00 -9.59
CA PRO A 14 -13.24 -10.95 -8.90
C PRO A 14 -14.71 -10.77 -9.30
N LYS A 15 -15.44 -11.89 -9.37
CA LYS A 15 -16.85 -11.91 -9.76
C LYS A 15 -17.72 -11.10 -8.81
N GLY A 16 -18.71 -10.40 -9.33
CA GLY A 16 -19.71 -9.67 -8.55
C GLY A 16 -19.25 -8.30 -8.05
N PHE A 17 -18.07 -7.84 -8.43
CA PHE A 17 -17.61 -6.48 -8.15
C PHE A 17 -17.75 -5.57 -9.37
N GLN A 18 -18.16 -4.33 -9.08
CA GLN A 18 -18.20 -3.21 -10.01
C GLN A 18 -17.45 -2.03 -9.42
N ALA A 19 -16.92 -1.16 -10.25
CA ALA A 19 -16.26 0.06 -9.81
C ALA A 19 -16.54 1.22 -10.77
N ALA A 20 -16.32 2.44 -10.29
CA ALA A 20 -16.36 3.65 -11.11
C ALA A 20 -15.41 4.70 -10.53
N GLY A 21 -14.88 5.55 -11.41
CA GLY A 21 -14.12 6.74 -11.04
C GLY A 21 -14.68 7.95 -11.76
N ILE A 22 -14.99 9.03 -11.02
CA ILE A 22 -15.67 10.21 -11.54
C ILE A 22 -14.88 11.47 -11.21
N LYS A 23 -14.97 12.46 -12.11
CA LYS A 23 -14.52 13.83 -11.90
C LYS A 23 -15.64 14.64 -11.25
N ALA A 24 -15.54 14.86 -9.94
CA ALA A 24 -16.45 15.72 -9.19
C ALA A 24 -15.93 17.17 -9.05
N GLY A 25 -14.66 17.42 -9.37
CA GLY A 25 -14.01 18.74 -9.28
C GLY A 25 -13.50 19.07 -7.87
N ILE A 26 -13.16 18.06 -7.09
CA ILE A 26 -12.48 18.21 -5.79
C ILE A 26 -11.01 18.54 -6.05
N LYS A 27 -10.33 17.77 -6.93
CA LYS A 27 -8.96 18.07 -7.38
C LYS A 27 -8.92 19.32 -8.25
N LYS A 28 -7.99 20.23 -7.97
CA LYS A 28 -7.74 21.41 -8.82
C LYS A 28 -7.24 21.04 -10.21
N SER A 29 -6.56 19.89 -10.36
CA SER A 29 -6.06 19.39 -11.65
C SER A 29 -7.17 19.04 -12.65
N GLY A 30 -8.40 18.82 -12.19
CA GLY A 30 -9.51 18.41 -13.01
C GLY A 30 -9.49 16.93 -13.42
N ASN A 31 -8.66 16.11 -12.79
CA ASN A 31 -8.63 14.64 -12.94
C ASN A 31 -9.79 13.99 -12.17
N LEU A 32 -9.98 12.67 -12.36
CA LEU A 32 -10.92 11.87 -11.58
C LEU A 32 -10.58 11.99 -10.08
N ASP A 33 -11.59 12.08 -9.21
CA ASP A 33 -11.40 12.40 -7.80
C ASP A 33 -12.42 11.79 -6.84
N VAL A 34 -13.40 11.02 -7.34
CA VAL A 34 -14.31 10.19 -6.53
C VAL A 34 -14.33 8.78 -7.10
N ALA A 35 -14.08 7.79 -6.27
CA ALA A 35 -14.12 6.36 -6.60
C ALA A 35 -15.23 5.67 -5.82
N VAL A 36 -15.90 4.72 -6.46
CA VAL A 36 -16.83 3.76 -5.82
C VAL A 36 -16.45 2.35 -6.26
N ILE A 37 -16.35 1.44 -5.28
CA ILE A 37 -16.21 0.00 -5.49
C ILE A 37 -17.41 -0.64 -4.80
N TYR A 38 -18.13 -1.51 -5.49
CA TYR A 38 -19.42 -2.04 -5.01
C TYR A 38 -19.58 -3.51 -5.33
N THR A 39 -20.28 -4.22 -4.46
CA THR A 39 -20.82 -5.57 -4.68
C THR A 39 -22.25 -5.65 -4.16
N GLU A 40 -23.16 -6.22 -4.99
CA GLU A 40 -24.56 -6.40 -4.62
C GLU A 40 -24.74 -7.37 -3.45
N LYS A 41 -23.96 -8.45 -3.44
CA LYS A 41 -23.93 -9.41 -2.34
C LYS A 41 -23.08 -8.86 -1.20
N GLU A 42 -23.59 -8.87 0.03
CA GLU A 42 -22.80 -8.53 1.22
C GLU A 42 -21.49 -9.31 1.23
N ALA A 43 -20.39 -8.60 1.40
CA ALA A 43 -19.04 -9.16 1.45
C ALA A 43 -18.53 -9.21 2.89
N ALA A 44 -17.80 -10.26 3.25
CA ALA A 44 -16.96 -10.21 4.43
C ALA A 44 -15.95 -9.08 4.26
N ALA A 45 -15.75 -8.24 5.29
CA ALA A 45 -14.90 -7.07 5.26
C ALA A 45 -13.82 -7.15 6.36
N ALA A 46 -12.59 -6.78 5.97
CA ALA A 46 -11.49 -6.60 6.91
C ALA A 46 -10.68 -5.34 6.54
N GLY A 47 -10.01 -4.76 7.53
CA GLY A 47 -9.25 -3.54 7.31
C GLY A 47 -8.14 -3.33 8.31
N THR A 48 -7.06 -2.71 7.83
CA THR A 48 -5.98 -2.17 8.64
C THR A 48 -5.89 -0.66 8.41
N PHE A 49 -5.51 0.10 9.44
CA PHE A 49 -5.60 1.55 9.43
C PHE A 49 -4.37 2.17 10.07
N THR A 50 -4.08 3.42 9.72
CA THR A 50 -3.00 4.21 10.31
C THR A 50 -3.01 4.17 11.84
N LYS A 51 -1.80 4.09 12.42
CA LYS A 51 -1.55 4.27 13.87
C LYS A 51 -1.25 5.72 14.23
N ASN A 52 -1.27 6.63 13.25
CA ASN A 52 -1.07 8.05 13.52
C ASN A 52 -2.12 8.54 14.55
N ALA A 53 -1.68 9.18 15.61
CA ALA A 53 -2.57 9.73 16.64
C ALA A 53 -3.52 10.80 16.09
N VAL A 54 -3.18 11.39 14.94
CA VAL A 54 -3.99 12.38 14.21
C VAL A 54 -4.75 11.70 13.07
N ALA A 55 -5.39 10.57 13.34
CA ALA A 55 -6.16 9.84 12.33
C ALA A 55 -7.32 10.71 11.80
N ALA A 56 -7.53 10.64 10.47
CA ALA A 56 -8.57 11.41 9.78
C ALA A 56 -9.98 10.86 10.07
N ALA A 57 -10.98 11.72 9.93
CA ALA A 57 -12.39 11.37 10.18
C ALA A 57 -12.88 10.14 9.37
N PRO A 58 -12.54 9.95 8.07
CA PRO A 58 -12.90 8.74 7.34
C PRO A 58 -12.36 7.46 7.97
N VAL A 59 -11.18 7.51 8.61
CA VAL A 59 -10.60 6.35 9.31
C VAL A 59 -11.47 5.95 10.49
N HIS A 60 -11.99 6.92 11.26
CA HIS A 60 -12.86 6.64 12.40
C HIS A 60 -14.19 6.01 12.00
N VAL A 61 -14.79 6.49 10.91
CA VAL A 61 -16.03 5.94 10.35
C VAL A 61 -15.79 4.51 9.84
N SER A 62 -14.76 4.31 9.03
CA SER A 62 -14.47 3.03 8.38
C SER A 62 -14.05 1.93 9.36
N LYS A 63 -13.36 2.28 10.45
CA LYS A 63 -13.08 1.33 11.54
C LYS A 63 -14.33 0.72 12.14
N LYS A 64 -15.42 1.51 12.26
CA LYS A 64 -16.71 1.01 12.81
C LYS A 64 -17.36 0.02 11.86
N VAL A 65 -17.34 0.29 10.55
CA VAL A 65 -17.87 -0.62 9.52
C VAL A 65 -17.07 -1.93 9.52
N VAL A 66 -15.75 -1.87 9.44
CA VAL A 66 -14.89 -3.06 9.42
C VAL A 66 -15.06 -3.92 10.69
N ALA A 67 -15.36 -3.32 11.83
CA ALA A 67 -15.61 -4.05 13.08
C ALA A 67 -16.86 -4.96 13.02
N THR A 68 -17.76 -4.76 12.07
CA THR A 68 -18.91 -5.67 11.83
C THR A 68 -18.54 -6.87 10.97
N HIS A 69 -17.36 -6.85 10.33
CA HIS A 69 -16.91 -7.82 9.34
C HIS A 69 -17.81 -7.97 8.11
N ALA A 70 -18.59 -6.93 7.78
CA ALA A 70 -19.49 -6.92 6.63
C ALA A 70 -19.49 -5.55 5.95
N ALA A 71 -19.57 -5.52 4.62
CA ALA A 71 -19.75 -4.30 3.83
C ALA A 71 -20.23 -4.61 2.42
N HIS A 72 -20.83 -3.60 1.76
CA HIS A 72 -21.22 -3.63 0.34
C HIS A 72 -20.36 -2.75 -0.54
N ALA A 73 -19.77 -1.68 0.02
CA ALA A 73 -19.10 -0.69 -0.80
C ALA A 73 -17.89 -0.04 -0.10
N ILE A 74 -16.98 0.45 -0.96
CA ILE A 74 -15.94 1.40 -0.58
C ILE A 74 -16.14 2.65 -1.43
N VAL A 75 -16.17 3.82 -0.79
CA VAL A 75 -16.25 5.12 -1.45
C VAL A 75 -15.06 5.96 -1.03
N ALA A 76 -14.32 6.50 -1.99
CA ALA A 76 -13.14 7.30 -1.69
C ALA A 76 -13.12 8.59 -2.50
N ASN A 77 -12.60 9.68 -1.88
CA ASN A 77 -12.29 10.90 -2.59
C ASN A 77 -10.78 11.22 -2.54
N ALA A 78 -10.32 11.95 -3.54
CA ALA A 78 -8.97 12.51 -3.58
C ALA A 78 -9.00 14.03 -3.81
N GLY A 79 -7.96 14.72 -3.29
CA GLY A 79 -7.83 16.18 -3.33
C GLY A 79 -8.08 16.87 -1.98
N CYS A 80 -8.81 16.20 -1.06
CA CYS A 80 -9.05 16.65 0.30
C CYS A 80 -9.00 15.44 1.24
N ALA A 81 -8.14 15.50 2.25
CA ALA A 81 -7.91 14.38 3.18
C ALA A 81 -9.00 14.26 4.26
N ASN A 82 -9.77 15.31 4.51
CA ASN A 82 -10.67 15.39 5.66
C ASN A 82 -9.97 15.01 7.00
N ALA A 83 -8.73 15.45 7.14
CA ALA A 83 -7.91 15.29 8.34
C ALA A 83 -7.74 16.64 9.04
N CYS A 84 -7.67 16.66 10.36
CA CYS A 84 -7.58 17.87 11.18
C CYS A 84 -8.76 18.85 10.96
N THR A 85 -9.94 18.34 10.70
CA THR A 85 -11.16 19.11 10.36
C THR A 85 -12.17 19.15 11.50
N GLY A 86 -11.80 18.61 12.67
CA GLY A 86 -12.61 18.63 13.89
C GLY A 86 -13.98 17.96 13.72
N ALA A 87 -14.95 18.42 14.49
CA ALA A 87 -16.30 17.85 14.52
C ALA A 87 -17.04 17.96 13.16
N GLN A 88 -16.69 18.94 12.34
CA GLN A 88 -17.29 19.07 11.02
C GLN A 88 -16.81 17.94 10.09
N GLY A 89 -15.51 17.62 10.13
CA GLY A 89 -14.96 16.52 9.34
C GLY A 89 -15.58 15.16 9.67
N GLU A 90 -15.88 14.90 10.94
CA GLU A 90 -16.61 13.69 11.37
C GLU A 90 -18.02 13.64 10.77
N LYS A 91 -18.73 14.75 10.76
CA LYS A 91 -20.06 14.87 10.13
C LYS A 91 -19.98 14.67 8.62
N ASP A 92 -18.96 15.24 7.97
CA ASP A 92 -18.78 15.14 6.52
C ASP A 92 -18.44 13.69 6.11
N ALA A 93 -17.61 12.98 6.87
CA ALA A 93 -17.32 11.57 6.64
C ALA A 93 -18.58 10.68 6.79
N ALA A 94 -19.37 10.92 7.84
CA ALA A 94 -20.65 10.22 8.03
C ALA A 94 -21.68 10.57 6.94
N ALA A 95 -21.71 11.83 6.49
CA ALA A 95 -22.57 12.26 5.38
C ALA A 95 -22.16 11.60 4.06
N MET A 96 -20.85 11.49 3.78
CA MET A 96 -20.33 10.77 2.62
C MET A 96 -20.81 9.32 2.61
N GLN A 97 -20.74 8.63 3.76
CA GLN A 97 -21.26 7.28 3.97
C GLN A 97 -22.77 7.18 3.69
N GLN A 98 -23.56 8.09 4.28
CA GLN A 98 -25.02 8.12 4.10
C GLN A 98 -25.44 8.40 2.65
N ILE A 99 -24.74 9.31 1.95
CA ILE A 99 -25.00 9.63 0.54
C ILE A 99 -24.76 8.40 -0.33
N ALA A 100 -23.65 7.69 -0.11
CA ALA A 100 -23.33 6.48 -0.85
C ALA A 100 -24.34 5.36 -0.60
N ALA A 101 -24.69 5.12 0.65
CA ALA A 101 -25.68 4.12 1.06
C ALA A 101 -27.05 4.38 0.40
N ASN A 102 -27.51 5.62 0.43
CA ASN A 102 -28.78 6.00 -0.23
C ASN A 102 -28.74 5.79 -1.75
N ALA A 103 -27.62 6.08 -2.39
CA ALA A 103 -27.46 5.90 -3.83
C ALA A 103 -27.37 4.44 -4.25
N LEU A 104 -26.77 3.58 -3.41
CA LEU A 104 -26.57 2.14 -3.63
C LEU A 104 -27.76 1.30 -3.14
N GLY A 105 -28.60 1.84 -2.28
CA GLY A 105 -29.73 1.11 -1.70
C GLY A 105 -29.35 0.12 -0.56
N CYS A 106 -28.25 0.43 0.18
CA CYS A 106 -27.80 -0.34 1.34
C CYS A 106 -27.83 0.51 2.64
N ALA A 107 -27.43 -0.07 3.78
CA ALA A 107 -27.33 0.69 5.01
C ALA A 107 -26.02 1.51 5.06
N PRO A 108 -25.99 2.65 5.79
CA PRO A 108 -24.75 3.42 5.95
C PRO A 108 -23.63 2.59 6.56
N ASP A 109 -23.93 1.74 7.52
CA ASP A 109 -22.95 0.88 8.19
C ASP A 109 -22.37 -0.23 7.27
N ASP A 110 -22.83 -0.33 6.02
CA ASP A 110 -22.31 -1.23 4.98
C ASP A 110 -21.34 -0.52 4.03
N VAL A 111 -21.07 0.78 4.23
CA VAL A 111 -20.22 1.58 3.35
C VAL A 111 -18.96 2.05 4.06
N ILE A 112 -17.82 1.65 3.54
CA ILE A 112 -16.48 2.10 3.97
C ILE A 112 -16.15 3.39 3.22
N VAL A 113 -15.61 4.40 3.92
CA VAL A 113 -15.24 5.68 3.31
C VAL A 113 -13.74 5.96 3.45
N GLY A 114 -13.12 6.49 2.41
CA GLY A 114 -11.72 6.91 2.38
C GLY A 114 -11.57 8.32 1.83
N SER A 115 -10.56 9.04 2.25
CA SER A 115 -10.20 10.35 1.71
C SER A 115 -8.69 10.47 1.61
N THR A 116 -8.19 11.26 0.67
CA THR A 116 -6.76 11.57 0.54
C THR A 116 -6.56 12.94 -0.09
N GLY A 117 -5.43 13.59 0.17
CA GLY A 117 -5.08 14.91 -0.37
C GLY A 117 -4.73 15.90 0.74
N ILE A 118 -5.16 17.15 0.59
CA ILE A 118 -4.78 18.27 1.46
C ILE A 118 -5.37 18.09 2.87
N ILE A 119 -4.53 18.23 3.89
CA ILE A 119 -4.88 18.23 5.32
C ILE A 119 -5.40 19.62 5.73
N GLY A 120 -6.32 19.67 6.70
CA GLY A 120 -6.84 20.92 7.28
C GLY A 120 -7.92 21.64 6.46
N GLN A 121 -8.38 20.99 5.37
CA GLN A 121 -9.49 21.50 4.57
C GLN A 121 -10.75 20.68 4.79
N LEU A 122 -11.91 21.35 4.85
CA LEU A 122 -13.22 20.70 4.88
C LEU A 122 -13.53 20.09 3.51
N LEU A 123 -14.23 18.98 3.48
CA LEU A 123 -14.73 18.39 2.26
C LEU A 123 -15.71 19.34 1.57
N PRO A 124 -15.57 19.55 0.24
CA PRO A 124 -16.58 20.29 -0.53
C PRO A 124 -17.79 19.37 -0.77
N MET A 125 -18.66 19.24 0.23
CA MET A 125 -19.71 18.21 0.28
C MET A 125 -20.68 18.24 -0.91
N ASP A 126 -20.99 19.42 -1.48
CA ASP A 126 -21.81 19.51 -2.70
C ASP A 126 -21.18 18.76 -3.87
N LYS A 127 -19.85 18.84 -4.04
CA LYS A 127 -19.11 18.13 -5.08
C LYS A 127 -19.00 16.64 -4.76
N VAL A 128 -18.75 16.30 -3.50
CA VAL A 128 -18.66 14.91 -3.03
C VAL A 128 -19.99 14.19 -3.28
N GLU A 129 -21.13 14.81 -2.92
CA GLU A 129 -22.45 14.25 -3.13
C GLU A 129 -22.75 14.03 -4.63
N GLN A 130 -22.48 15.03 -5.46
CA GLN A 130 -22.67 14.93 -6.91
C GLN A 130 -21.78 13.83 -7.51
N GLY A 131 -20.51 13.77 -7.09
CA GLY A 131 -19.54 12.77 -7.53
C GLY A 131 -19.96 11.35 -7.17
N ILE A 132 -20.37 11.10 -5.93
CA ILE A 132 -20.84 9.78 -5.48
C ILE A 132 -22.06 9.35 -6.28
N LYS A 133 -23.09 10.22 -6.40
CA LYS A 133 -24.29 9.92 -7.18
C LYS A 133 -24.01 9.63 -8.65
N ALA A 134 -23.02 10.33 -9.24
CA ALA A 134 -22.59 10.08 -10.61
C ALA A 134 -21.82 8.75 -10.72
N ALA A 135 -20.89 8.48 -9.79
CA ALA A 135 -20.11 7.25 -9.77
C ALA A 135 -20.99 6.00 -9.63
N VAL A 136 -22.01 6.05 -8.79
CA VAL A 136 -22.97 4.93 -8.64
C VAL A 136 -23.70 4.62 -9.94
N LYS A 137 -24.03 5.63 -10.77
CA LYS A 137 -24.67 5.42 -12.06
C LYS A 137 -23.74 4.83 -13.12
N GLU A 138 -22.44 5.05 -12.99
CA GLU A 138 -21.41 4.61 -13.92
C GLU A 138 -20.70 3.32 -13.45
N LEU A 139 -21.20 2.65 -12.39
CA LEU A 139 -20.66 1.40 -11.91
C LEU A 139 -20.58 0.36 -13.03
N SER A 140 -19.41 -0.21 -13.24
CA SER A 140 -19.13 -1.15 -14.32
C SER A 140 -18.12 -2.21 -13.90
N VAL A 141 -18.17 -3.39 -14.51
CA VAL A 141 -17.15 -4.43 -14.40
C VAL A 141 -15.81 -4.01 -15.04
N ASP A 142 -15.80 -2.96 -15.85
CA ASP A 142 -14.62 -2.40 -16.50
C ASP A 142 -14.10 -1.14 -15.79
N GLY A 143 -14.74 -0.69 -14.69
CA GLY A 143 -14.47 0.58 -14.02
C GLY A 143 -13.27 0.61 -13.07
N SER A 144 -12.51 -0.48 -12.95
CA SER A 144 -11.40 -0.58 -11.99
C SER A 144 -10.32 0.48 -12.19
N MET A 145 -9.90 0.71 -13.44
CA MET A 145 -8.84 1.69 -13.74
C MET A 145 -9.29 3.13 -13.47
N ASP A 146 -10.56 3.44 -13.71
CA ASP A 146 -11.12 4.77 -13.40
C ASP A 146 -11.19 4.98 -11.89
N ALA A 147 -11.62 3.96 -11.12
CA ALA A 147 -11.57 4.01 -9.67
C ALA A 147 -10.13 4.18 -9.16
N GLY A 148 -9.16 3.45 -9.73
CA GLY A 148 -7.75 3.61 -9.41
C GLY A 148 -7.21 5.02 -9.70
N ASN A 149 -7.55 5.60 -10.86
CA ASN A 149 -7.17 6.96 -11.23
C ASN A 149 -7.85 8.03 -10.36
N ALA A 150 -9.02 7.73 -9.82
CA ALA A 150 -9.74 8.67 -8.96
C ALA A 150 -9.10 8.83 -7.57
N ILE A 151 -8.36 7.83 -7.08
CA ILE A 151 -7.74 7.88 -5.75
C ILE A 151 -6.31 8.41 -5.73
N ILE A 152 -5.59 8.50 -6.86
CA ILE A 152 -4.20 8.99 -6.90
C ILE A 152 -4.11 10.49 -6.59
N THR A 153 -2.96 10.94 -6.09
CA THR A 153 -2.67 12.35 -5.79
C THR A 153 -1.42 12.82 -6.53
N THR A 154 -0.24 12.55 -5.98
CA THR A 154 1.08 12.84 -6.58
C THR A 154 1.65 11.66 -7.35
N ASP A 155 0.96 10.52 -7.32
CA ASP A 155 1.30 9.32 -8.08
C ASP A 155 1.42 9.61 -9.58
N THR A 156 2.39 9.01 -10.25
CA THR A 156 2.55 9.17 -11.71
C THR A 156 1.64 8.23 -12.51
N TYR A 157 1.20 7.14 -11.88
CA TYR A 157 0.24 6.19 -12.45
C TYR A 157 -0.59 5.49 -11.38
N SER A 158 -1.76 4.96 -11.78
CA SER A 158 -2.62 4.14 -10.91
C SER A 158 -2.02 2.75 -10.72
N LYS A 159 -1.82 2.33 -9.46
CA LYS A 159 -1.30 1.00 -9.13
C LYS A 159 -2.45 0.01 -9.03
N ALA A 160 -2.42 -1.00 -9.89
CA ALA A 160 -3.43 -2.05 -9.91
C ALA A 160 -2.76 -3.42 -10.10
N GLY A 161 -3.48 -4.47 -9.68
CA GLY A 161 -3.05 -5.85 -9.83
C GLY A 161 -4.23 -6.81 -9.72
N ALA A 162 -4.07 -7.99 -10.29
CA ALA A 162 -5.04 -9.07 -10.14
C ALA A 162 -4.35 -10.43 -10.29
N THR A 163 -4.87 -11.43 -9.59
CA THR A 163 -4.40 -12.82 -9.63
C THR A 163 -5.53 -13.79 -9.30
N SER A 164 -5.32 -15.07 -9.56
CA SER A 164 -6.26 -16.11 -9.14
C SER A 164 -5.54 -17.36 -8.64
N VAL A 165 -6.25 -18.16 -7.85
CA VAL A 165 -5.78 -19.42 -7.29
C VAL A 165 -6.93 -20.41 -7.20
N THR A 166 -6.64 -21.70 -7.14
CA THR A 166 -7.66 -22.73 -6.90
C THR A 166 -7.78 -23.04 -5.43
N ILE A 167 -8.96 -22.80 -4.84
CA ILE A 167 -9.31 -23.10 -3.44
C ILE A 167 -10.54 -23.99 -3.42
N GLY A 168 -10.47 -25.13 -2.75
CA GLY A 168 -11.60 -26.08 -2.68
C GLY A 168 -12.10 -26.52 -4.07
N GLY A 169 -11.22 -26.58 -5.07
CA GLY A 169 -11.55 -26.96 -6.47
C GLY A 169 -12.24 -25.86 -7.27
N LYS A 170 -12.31 -24.61 -6.76
CA LYS A 170 -12.86 -23.45 -7.46
C LYS A 170 -11.77 -22.42 -7.76
N GLU A 171 -11.87 -21.73 -8.91
CA GLU A 171 -11.05 -20.55 -9.17
C GLU A 171 -11.53 -19.40 -8.31
N VAL A 172 -10.67 -18.93 -7.41
CA VAL A 172 -10.85 -17.74 -6.56
C VAL A 172 -9.97 -16.63 -7.10
N ARG A 173 -10.55 -15.46 -7.30
CA ARG A 173 -9.92 -14.30 -7.90
C ARG A 173 -9.67 -13.20 -6.88
N PHE A 174 -8.59 -12.47 -7.06
CA PHE A 174 -8.18 -11.34 -6.24
C PHE A 174 -7.88 -10.15 -7.13
N GLY A 175 -8.33 -8.99 -6.74
CA GLY A 175 -8.04 -7.72 -7.41
C GLY A 175 -7.65 -6.65 -6.41
N ILE A 176 -6.82 -5.71 -6.83
CA ILE A 176 -6.31 -4.64 -5.98
C ILE A 176 -6.12 -3.36 -6.78
N ILE A 177 -6.45 -2.23 -6.16
CA ILE A 177 -6.00 -0.90 -6.56
C ILE A 177 -5.39 -0.20 -5.34
N ALA A 178 -4.36 0.61 -5.56
CA ALA A 178 -3.74 1.38 -4.50
C ALA A 178 -3.19 2.71 -5.01
N LYS A 179 -3.00 3.65 -4.09
CA LYS A 179 -2.28 4.90 -4.31
C LYS A 179 -1.25 5.10 -3.21
N GLY A 180 -0.16 5.75 -3.55
CA GLY A 180 0.91 6.16 -2.66
C GLY A 180 2.16 6.53 -3.44
N SER A 181 2.75 7.69 -3.14
CA SER A 181 3.95 8.22 -3.78
C SER A 181 4.77 9.09 -2.83
N GLY A 182 4.15 9.81 -1.90
CA GLY A 182 4.76 10.56 -0.81
C GLY A 182 4.00 10.38 0.50
N MET A 183 4.62 10.78 1.62
CA MET A 183 4.18 10.54 3.00
C MET A 183 4.00 9.02 3.24
N ILE A 184 5.06 8.23 2.91
CA ILE A 184 5.03 6.77 2.93
C ILE A 184 6.07 6.20 3.89
N ARG A 185 5.63 5.84 5.07
CA ARG A 185 6.28 4.95 6.04
C ARG A 185 5.22 4.22 6.82
N PRO A 186 4.71 3.09 6.31
CA PRO A 186 3.64 2.38 6.98
C PRO A 186 4.08 1.76 8.32
N ASP A 187 3.33 2.07 9.36
CA ASP A 187 3.15 1.22 10.52
C ASP A 187 1.64 0.97 10.64
N MET A 188 1.15 -0.06 9.92
CA MET A 188 -0.25 -0.38 9.62
C MET A 188 -0.87 0.48 8.49
N ALA A 189 -0.18 0.57 7.33
CA ALA A 189 -0.59 1.12 6.04
C ALA A 189 -0.49 2.66 5.86
N THR A 190 0.47 3.13 5.05
CA THR A 190 0.55 4.52 4.56
C THR A 190 0.05 4.61 3.12
N VAL A 191 -1.17 4.10 2.86
CA VAL A 191 -1.68 3.92 1.50
C VAL A 191 -3.20 3.89 1.55
N LEU A 192 -3.89 4.38 0.53
CA LEU A 192 -5.22 3.87 0.26
C LEU A 192 -5.07 2.64 -0.62
N CYS A 193 -5.40 1.49 -0.07
CA CYS A 193 -5.32 0.21 -0.72
C CYS A 193 -6.67 -0.51 -0.61
N PHE A 194 -7.28 -0.80 -1.74
CA PHE A 194 -8.57 -1.49 -1.81
C PHE A 194 -8.41 -2.81 -2.54
N ILE A 195 -8.81 -3.87 -1.87
CA ILE A 195 -8.67 -5.25 -2.31
C ILE A 195 -10.06 -5.87 -2.40
N THR A 196 -10.30 -6.63 -3.44
CA THR A 196 -11.52 -7.42 -3.61
C THR A 196 -11.16 -8.86 -3.88
N THR A 197 -12.01 -9.78 -3.45
CA THR A 197 -11.92 -11.20 -3.80
C THR A 197 -13.32 -11.82 -3.85
N ASP A 198 -13.51 -12.79 -4.73
CA ASP A 198 -14.73 -13.57 -4.79
C ASP A 198 -14.70 -14.83 -3.88
N ALA A 199 -13.68 -14.94 -3.02
CA ALA A 199 -13.59 -16.00 -2.01
C ALA A 199 -14.78 -15.97 -1.02
N ASP A 200 -15.24 -17.14 -0.58
CA ASP A 200 -16.08 -17.30 0.61
C ASP A 200 -15.20 -17.63 1.81
N ILE A 201 -15.08 -16.69 2.75
CA ILE A 201 -14.20 -16.77 3.93
C ILE A 201 -14.89 -16.11 5.12
N ASP A 202 -14.65 -16.63 6.31
CA ASP A 202 -15.10 -16.02 7.57
C ASP A 202 -14.44 -14.67 7.79
N GLY A 203 -15.20 -13.66 8.27
CA GLY A 203 -14.71 -12.30 8.42
C GLY A 203 -13.57 -12.13 9.44
N VAL A 204 -13.57 -12.95 10.51
CA VAL A 204 -12.49 -12.94 11.51
C VAL A 204 -11.20 -13.49 10.90
N LEU A 205 -11.30 -14.62 10.19
CA LEU A 205 -10.14 -15.19 9.48
C LEU A 205 -9.62 -14.26 8.37
N LEU A 206 -10.52 -13.55 7.68
CA LEU A 206 -10.13 -12.53 6.69
C LEU A 206 -9.35 -11.41 7.34
N GLN A 207 -9.78 -10.93 8.53
CA GLN A 207 -9.06 -9.90 9.29
C GLN A 207 -7.68 -10.38 9.75
N GLU A 208 -7.57 -11.62 10.23
CA GLU A 208 -6.29 -12.20 10.63
C GLU A 208 -5.33 -12.34 9.44
N ALA A 209 -5.82 -12.86 8.30
CA ALA A 209 -5.03 -12.96 7.08
C ALA A 209 -4.54 -11.60 6.59
N LEU A 210 -5.43 -10.59 6.53
CA LEU A 210 -5.06 -9.25 6.10
C LEU A 210 -4.00 -8.64 7.03
N SER A 211 -4.17 -8.76 8.35
CA SER A 211 -3.23 -8.19 9.33
C SER A 211 -1.82 -8.75 9.16
N GLU A 212 -1.69 -10.07 8.99
CA GLU A 212 -0.41 -10.74 8.74
C GLU A 212 0.18 -10.34 7.39
N VAL A 213 -0.62 -10.33 6.34
CA VAL A 213 -0.20 -9.95 4.98
C VAL A 213 0.31 -8.51 4.92
N ILE A 214 -0.37 -7.56 5.55
CA ILE A 214 0.04 -6.15 5.56
C ILE A 214 1.38 -5.97 6.27
N GLU A 215 1.64 -6.73 7.35
CA GLU A 215 2.92 -6.68 8.07
C GLU A 215 4.10 -7.12 7.20
N HIS A 216 3.88 -8.06 6.27
CA HIS A 216 4.89 -8.61 5.37
C HIS A 216 4.85 -8.01 3.94
N SER A 217 4.09 -6.95 3.72
CA SER A 217 3.94 -6.28 2.42
C SER A 217 3.94 -4.75 2.55
N LEU A 218 2.78 -4.11 2.71
CA LEU A 218 2.67 -2.65 2.77
C LEU A 218 3.44 -2.03 3.93
N ASN A 219 3.60 -2.73 5.06
CA ASN A 219 4.46 -2.29 6.18
C ASN A 219 5.96 -2.50 5.92
N MET A 220 6.34 -2.95 4.73
CA MET A 220 7.73 -3.16 4.31
C MET A 220 8.21 -2.14 3.29
N ILE A 221 7.51 -1.01 3.13
CA ILE A 221 7.93 0.08 2.24
C ILE A 221 8.25 1.35 3.03
N SER A 222 9.11 2.19 2.48
CA SER A 222 9.27 3.58 2.93
C SER A 222 9.75 4.45 1.78
N ILE A 223 9.13 5.62 1.60
CA ILE A 223 9.59 6.62 0.61
C ILE A 223 10.32 7.76 1.32
N ASP A 224 9.72 8.37 2.31
CA ASP A 224 10.23 9.57 2.97
C ASP A 224 10.28 9.47 4.51
N GLY A 225 9.80 8.38 5.08
CA GLY A 225 9.79 8.17 6.52
C GLY A 225 8.61 8.80 7.25
N ASP A 226 7.68 9.45 6.54
CA ASP A 226 6.51 10.11 7.12
C ASP A 226 5.27 9.22 7.10
N MET A 227 4.47 9.28 8.18
CA MET A 227 3.24 8.50 8.34
C MET A 227 2.02 9.37 8.08
N SER A 228 1.16 8.94 7.14
CA SER A 228 -0.07 9.65 6.82
C SER A 228 -1.15 9.52 7.90
N THR A 229 -2.10 10.44 7.87
CA THR A 229 -3.29 10.47 8.73
C THR A 229 -4.45 9.63 8.20
N ASN A 230 -4.41 9.19 6.94
CA ASN A 230 -5.57 8.64 6.22
C ASN A 230 -5.45 7.18 5.82
N ASP A 231 -4.34 6.53 6.14
CA ASP A 231 -4.02 5.22 5.59
C ASP A 231 -5.01 4.15 5.96
N MET A 232 -5.35 3.35 4.96
CA MET A 232 -6.13 2.14 5.13
C MET A 232 -5.85 1.12 4.03
N ALA A 233 -5.81 -0.15 4.41
CA ALA A 233 -5.91 -1.29 3.50
C ALA A 233 -7.19 -2.04 3.83
N ILE A 234 -8.08 -2.15 2.86
CA ILE A 234 -9.41 -2.77 3.01
C ILE A 234 -9.51 -3.94 2.06
N VAL A 235 -10.06 -5.05 2.52
CA VAL A 235 -10.42 -6.21 1.69
C VAL A 235 -11.91 -6.53 1.83
N LEU A 236 -12.56 -6.75 0.69
CA LEU A 236 -13.93 -7.24 0.60
C LEU A 236 -13.94 -8.62 -0.07
N ALA A 237 -14.62 -9.60 0.55
CA ALA A 237 -14.75 -10.97 0.06
C ALA A 237 -16.23 -11.35 -0.05
N ASN A 238 -16.79 -11.44 -1.30
CA ASN A 238 -18.23 -11.60 -1.53
C ASN A 238 -18.70 -13.04 -1.72
N GLY A 239 -17.80 -14.04 -1.74
CA GLY A 239 -18.13 -15.45 -1.87
C GLY A 239 -18.68 -15.87 -3.25
N ALA A 240 -18.51 -15.08 -4.29
CA ALA A 240 -19.06 -15.36 -5.63
C ALA A 240 -18.26 -16.42 -6.41
N ALA A 241 -17.10 -16.84 -5.93
CA ALA A 241 -16.33 -17.97 -6.50
C ALA A 241 -17.04 -19.29 -6.27
N GLY A 242 -17.79 -19.41 -5.16
CA GLY A 242 -18.50 -20.64 -4.78
C GLY A 242 -17.57 -21.74 -4.27
N ASN A 243 -16.43 -21.36 -3.71
CA ASN A 243 -15.57 -22.27 -2.96
C ASN A 243 -16.24 -22.66 -1.63
N PRO A 244 -15.90 -23.81 -1.03
CA PRO A 244 -16.28 -24.09 0.34
C PRO A 244 -15.83 -22.95 1.26
N LYS A 245 -16.70 -22.47 2.14
CA LYS A 245 -16.39 -21.36 3.04
C LYS A 245 -15.19 -21.70 3.90
N ILE A 246 -14.17 -20.85 3.90
CA ILE A 246 -12.99 -20.97 4.74
C ILE A 246 -13.39 -20.55 6.16
N THR A 247 -13.44 -21.51 7.10
CA THR A 247 -13.87 -21.30 8.49
C THR A 247 -12.81 -21.70 9.52
N GLU A 248 -11.65 -22.16 9.06
CA GLU A 248 -10.51 -22.56 9.90
C GLU A 248 -9.18 -22.38 9.17
N LYS A 249 -8.06 -22.35 9.90
CA LYS A 249 -6.70 -22.22 9.37
C LYS A 249 -6.19 -23.56 8.84
N ASN A 250 -6.71 -23.98 7.71
CA ASN A 250 -6.34 -25.17 6.97
C ASN A 250 -5.52 -24.81 5.71
N ALA A 251 -5.26 -25.80 4.83
CA ALA A 251 -4.51 -25.59 3.59
C ALA A 251 -5.16 -24.55 2.66
N ASP A 252 -6.49 -24.47 2.59
CA ASP A 252 -7.22 -23.50 1.79
C ASP A 252 -7.02 -22.05 2.33
N TYR A 253 -7.01 -21.90 3.67
CA TYR A 253 -6.68 -20.62 4.31
C TYR A 253 -5.24 -20.18 4.02
N GLU A 254 -4.25 -21.07 4.13
CA GLU A 254 -2.87 -20.73 3.84
C GLU A 254 -2.69 -20.35 2.36
N MET A 255 -3.31 -21.07 1.44
CA MET A 255 -3.32 -20.75 0.01
C MET A 255 -3.96 -19.37 -0.27
N PHE A 256 -5.07 -19.06 0.40
CA PHE A 256 -5.71 -17.74 0.35
C PHE A 256 -4.75 -16.64 0.81
N LYS A 257 -4.15 -16.81 2.00
CA LYS A 257 -3.22 -15.86 2.62
C LYS A 257 -1.96 -15.63 1.78
N GLU A 258 -1.34 -16.70 1.27
CA GLU A 258 -0.17 -16.60 0.39
C GLU A 258 -0.48 -15.85 -0.91
N THR A 259 -1.65 -16.11 -1.50
CA THR A 259 -2.08 -15.40 -2.71
C THR A 259 -2.29 -13.92 -2.45
N LEU A 260 -2.93 -13.58 -1.34
CA LEU A 260 -3.13 -12.19 -0.89
C LEU A 260 -1.79 -11.50 -0.61
N LEU A 261 -0.83 -12.21 0.01
CA LEU A 261 0.52 -11.71 0.28
C LEU A 261 1.26 -11.36 -1.02
N VAL A 262 1.29 -12.27 -1.99
CA VAL A 262 1.94 -12.01 -3.30
C VAL A 262 1.33 -10.80 -3.99
N LEU A 263 0.00 -10.65 -3.94
CA LEU A 263 -0.71 -9.51 -4.52
C LEU A 263 -0.30 -8.20 -3.83
N CYS A 264 -0.29 -8.17 -2.50
CA CYS A 264 0.08 -6.99 -1.72
C CYS A 264 1.56 -6.63 -1.83
N GLN A 265 2.47 -7.61 -1.92
CA GLN A 265 3.90 -7.37 -2.16
C GLN A 265 4.12 -6.71 -3.52
N GLY A 266 3.48 -7.20 -4.59
CA GLY A 266 3.60 -6.59 -5.91
C GLY A 266 3.07 -5.16 -5.98
N ILE A 267 2.07 -4.80 -5.17
CA ILE A 267 1.62 -3.40 -5.03
C ILE A 267 2.60 -2.58 -4.20
N SER A 268 3.20 -3.15 -3.15
CA SER A 268 4.22 -2.49 -2.33
C SER A 268 5.43 -2.08 -3.17
N GLU A 269 5.92 -2.98 -4.03
CA GLU A 269 7.00 -2.69 -4.99
C GLU A 269 6.64 -1.53 -5.94
N LYS A 270 5.43 -1.55 -6.51
CA LYS A 270 4.95 -0.47 -7.39
C LYS A 270 4.85 0.88 -6.68
N ILE A 271 4.43 0.89 -5.40
CA ILE A 271 4.36 2.12 -4.59
C ILE A 271 5.77 2.66 -4.34
N ALA A 272 6.72 1.82 -3.93
CA ALA A 272 8.09 2.23 -3.68
C ALA A 272 8.81 2.70 -4.96
N ALA A 273 8.55 2.04 -6.11
CA ALA A 273 9.12 2.43 -7.40
C ALA A 273 8.57 3.76 -7.93
N ASP A 274 7.34 4.15 -7.54
CA ASP A 274 6.68 5.41 -7.92
C ASP A 274 6.76 6.47 -6.81
N GLY A 275 7.81 6.43 -5.99
CA GLY A 275 8.05 7.49 -5.00
C GLY A 275 8.20 8.86 -5.66
N GLU A 276 7.77 9.94 -4.97
CA GLU A 276 7.86 11.30 -5.49
C GLU A 276 9.27 11.64 -5.96
N GLY A 277 9.44 11.87 -7.26
CA GLY A 277 10.74 12.18 -7.88
C GLY A 277 11.75 11.03 -7.90
N ALA A 278 11.33 9.78 -7.64
CA ALA A 278 12.21 8.62 -7.64
C ALA A 278 12.85 8.37 -9.02
N THR A 279 14.12 8.02 -9.02
CA THR A 279 14.88 7.59 -10.20
C THR A 279 15.39 6.16 -10.06
N LYS A 280 15.37 5.62 -8.86
CA LYS A 280 15.82 4.26 -8.51
C LYS A 280 14.79 3.56 -7.64
N PHE A 281 14.54 2.28 -7.91
CA PHE A 281 13.83 1.36 -7.03
C PHE A 281 14.85 0.52 -6.26
N ILE A 282 14.74 0.50 -4.93
CA ILE A 282 15.75 -0.11 -4.07
C ILE A 282 15.09 -1.17 -3.18
N THR A 283 15.59 -2.40 -3.28
CA THR A 283 15.25 -3.49 -2.37
C THR A 283 16.37 -3.66 -1.33
N VAL A 284 16.08 -3.38 -0.07
CA VAL A 284 16.98 -3.67 1.05
C VAL A 284 16.61 -5.05 1.60
N HIS A 285 17.46 -6.06 1.35
CA HIS A 285 17.27 -7.43 1.80
C HIS A 285 18.20 -7.71 2.98
N VAL A 286 17.64 -7.75 4.18
CA VAL A 286 18.37 -8.07 5.42
C VAL A 286 18.18 -9.56 5.71
N LYS A 287 19.29 -10.26 5.89
CA LYS A 287 19.37 -11.70 6.22
C LYS A 287 20.15 -11.93 7.51
N GLY A 288 20.05 -13.14 8.03
CA GLY A 288 20.86 -13.58 9.16
C GLY A 288 20.53 -12.83 10.45
N ALA A 289 19.31 -12.33 10.62
CA ALA A 289 18.85 -11.70 11.85
C ALA A 289 18.27 -12.71 12.84
N LYS A 290 18.21 -12.39 14.13
CA LYS A 290 17.60 -13.25 15.17
C LYS A 290 16.09 -13.37 15.01
N SER A 291 15.43 -12.32 14.51
CA SER A 291 13.99 -12.27 14.27
C SER A 291 13.66 -11.49 13.02
N PHE A 292 12.45 -11.72 12.48
CA PHE A 292 11.88 -10.90 11.41
C PHE A 292 11.81 -9.41 11.81
N SER A 293 11.45 -9.12 13.06
CA SER A 293 11.38 -7.76 13.60
C SER A 293 12.75 -7.06 13.57
N ASP A 294 13.83 -7.77 13.91
CA ASP A 294 15.19 -7.23 13.84
C ASP A 294 15.59 -6.96 12.39
N ALA A 295 15.35 -7.91 11.48
CA ALA A 295 15.63 -7.76 10.06
C ALA A 295 14.87 -6.56 9.48
N LYS A 296 13.57 -6.43 9.78
CA LYS A 296 12.72 -5.28 9.39
C LYS A 296 13.27 -3.98 9.94
N THR A 297 13.64 -3.92 11.21
CA THR A 297 14.17 -2.72 11.88
C THR A 297 15.44 -2.23 11.19
N VAL A 298 16.38 -3.13 10.90
CA VAL A 298 17.60 -2.81 10.16
C VAL A 298 17.29 -2.33 8.74
N GLY A 299 16.43 -3.06 8.02
CA GLY A 299 16.01 -2.69 6.66
C GLY A 299 15.37 -1.31 6.59
N MET A 300 14.47 -1.01 7.55
CA MET A 300 13.82 0.30 7.65
C MET A 300 14.80 1.42 8.02
N SER A 301 15.78 1.15 8.88
CA SER A 301 16.83 2.13 9.21
C SER A 301 17.61 2.54 7.97
N VAL A 302 17.98 1.58 7.12
CA VAL A 302 18.68 1.85 5.86
C VAL A 302 17.78 2.56 4.86
N ALA A 303 16.54 2.08 4.68
CA ALA A 303 15.56 2.64 3.74
C ALA A 303 15.18 4.10 4.07
N ASN A 304 15.17 4.47 5.37
CA ASN A 304 14.83 5.82 5.83
C ASN A 304 16.03 6.76 5.93
N SER A 305 17.25 6.31 5.66
CA SER A 305 18.44 7.15 5.76
C SER A 305 18.53 8.14 4.57
N PRO A 306 18.37 9.46 4.76
CA PRO A 306 18.54 10.43 3.67
C PRO A 306 19.92 10.35 3.00
N LEU A 307 20.97 10.05 3.80
CA LEU A 307 22.33 9.89 3.27
C LEU A 307 22.47 8.66 2.36
N VAL A 308 21.80 7.56 2.68
CA VAL A 308 21.76 6.37 1.82
C VAL A 308 20.98 6.67 0.55
N LYS A 309 19.78 7.25 0.67
CA LYS A 309 18.91 7.56 -0.48
C LYS A 309 19.56 8.53 -1.46
N THR A 310 20.25 9.56 -0.96
CA THR A 310 20.99 10.52 -1.81
C THR A 310 22.26 9.91 -2.42
N ALA A 311 22.90 8.92 -1.78
CA ALA A 311 24.00 8.19 -2.39
C ALA A 311 23.54 7.39 -3.61
N PHE A 312 22.40 6.69 -3.52
CA PHE A 312 21.83 5.97 -4.66
C PHE A 312 21.41 6.91 -5.79
N PHE A 313 20.84 8.07 -5.49
CA PHE A 313 20.54 9.09 -6.48
C PHE A 313 21.81 9.56 -7.21
N GLY A 314 22.90 9.80 -6.47
CA GLY A 314 24.18 10.23 -7.01
C GLY A 314 25.02 9.09 -7.63
N GLU A 315 24.46 7.87 -7.69
CA GLU A 315 25.15 6.65 -8.19
C GLU A 315 26.49 6.38 -7.46
N ASP A 316 26.58 6.85 -6.20
CA ASP A 316 27.73 6.65 -5.32
C ASP A 316 27.57 5.33 -4.55
N PRO A 317 28.45 4.32 -4.74
CA PRO A 317 28.39 3.05 -4.03
C PRO A 317 28.82 3.19 -2.56
N ASN A 318 28.18 4.09 -1.84
CA ASN A 318 28.55 4.49 -0.48
C ASN A 318 28.11 3.45 0.57
N TRP A 319 28.79 2.31 0.60
CA TRP A 319 28.56 1.27 1.62
C TRP A 319 28.76 1.78 3.05
N GLY A 320 29.60 2.81 3.25
CA GLY A 320 29.83 3.42 4.56
C GLY A 320 28.56 4.03 5.14
N ARG A 321 27.72 4.68 4.32
CA ARG A 321 26.41 5.19 4.75
C ARG A 321 25.43 4.06 5.08
N VAL A 322 25.49 2.97 4.32
CA VAL A 322 24.63 1.79 4.56
C VAL A 322 25.01 1.14 5.89
N ILE A 323 26.29 0.79 6.13
CA ILE A 323 26.69 0.14 7.39
C ILE A 323 26.50 1.07 8.61
N CYS A 324 26.64 2.40 8.42
CA CYS A 324 26.31 3.36 9.46
C CYS A 324 24.82 3.28 9.83
N ALA A 325 23.92 3.20 8.81
CA ALA A 325 22.48 3.07 9.04
C ALA A 325 22.11 1.73 9.72
N VAL A 326 22.80 0.65 9.40
CA VAL A 326 22.69 -0.63 10.10
C VAL A 326 23.12 -0.47 11.57
N GLY A 327 24.24 0.21 11.82
CA GLY A 327 24.82 0.35 13.18
C GLY A 327 23.96 1.14 14.15
N TYR A 328 23.21 2.14 13.67
CA TYR A 328 22.30 2.91 14.54
C TYR A 328 20.84 2.41 14.54
N ALA A 329 20.55 1.28 13.90
CA ALA A 329 19.20 0.71 13.86
C ALA A 329 18.67 0.28 15.24
N GLY A 330 19.52 0.20 16.26
CA GLY A 330 19.15 -0.24 17.61
C GLY A 330 19.02 -1.76 17.76
N VAL A 331 19.40 -2.53 16.73
CA VAL A 331 19.49 -3.99 16.77
C VAL A 331 20.93 -4.38 17.06
N PRO A 332 21.19 -5.26 18.03
CA PRO A 332 22.55 -5.78 18.28
C PRO A 332 23.12 -6.45 17.02
N MET A 333 24.34 -6.10 16.64
CA MET A 333 25.04 -6.68 15.49
C MET A 333 26.56 -6.64 15.70
N ASP A 334 27.28 -7.54 15.06
CA ASP A 334 28.75 -7.51 15.02
C ASP A 334 29.22 -6.99 13.65
N PRO A 335 29.82 -5.78 13.59
CA PRO A 335 30.28 -5.22 12.32
C PRO A 335 31.39 -6.07 11.65
N ASN A 336 32.16 -6.87 12.43
CA ASN A 336 33.19 -7.74 11.88
C ASN A 336 32.62 -8.99 11.18
N HIS A 337 31.38 -9.37 11.50
CA HIS A 337 30.71 -10.50 10.85
C HIS A 337 29.71 -10.07 9.78
N THR A 338 29.21 -8.84 9.87
CA THR A 338 28.22 -8.32 8.92
C THR A 338 28.81 -8.13 7.53
N THR A 339 28.03 -8.46 6.49
CA THR A 339 28.40 -8.19 5.09
C THR A 339 27.37 -7.33 4.40
N VAL A 340 27.83 -6.49 3.45
CA VAL A 340 26.96 -5.69 2.58
C VAL A 340 27.35 -5.94 1.13
N LYS A 341 26.33 -6.16 0.27
CA LYS A 341 26.49 -6.32 -1.17
C LYS A 341 25.53 -5.39 -1.92
N PHE A 342 25.98 -4.85 -3.06
CA PHE A 342 25.15 -4.15 -4.02
C PHE A 342 25.04 -4.96 -5.30
N GLY A 343 23.82 -5.39 -5.66
CA GLY A 343 23.61 -6.24 -6.82
C GLY A 343 24.44 -7.54 -6.80
N GLY A 344 24.64 -8.12 -5.61
CA GLY A 344 25.47 -9.31 -5.42
C GLY A 344 26.97 -9.05 -5.27
N ILE A 345 27.46 -7.83 -5.56
CA ILE A 345 28.88 -7.47 -5.44
C ILE A 345 29.19 -7.11 -3.97
N PRO A 346 30.10 -7.81 -3.29
CA PRO A 346 30.50 -7.45 -1.93
C PRO A 346 31.16 -6.09 -1.89
N VAL A 347 30.72 -5.19 -1.02
CA VAL A 347 31.29 -3.84 -0.82
C VAL A 347 31.81 -3.63 0.60
N TYR A 348 31.34 -4.48 1.55
CA TYR A 348 31.79 -4.47 2.94
C TYR A 348 31.75 -5.90 3.52
N ALA A 349 32.82 -6.32 4.17
CA ALA A 349 32.94 -7.58 4.89
C ALA A 349 34.07 -7.50 5.91
N ASP A 350 34.05 -8.35 6.95
CA ASP A 350 35.11 -8.49 7.94
C ASP A 350 35.53 -7.13 8.59
N GLY A 351 34.55 -6.24 8.80
CA GLY A 351 34.75 -4.92 9.42
C GLY A 351 35.34 -3.86 8.51
N VAL A 352 35.60 -4.15 7.23
CA VAL A 352 36.27 -3.22 6.29
C VAL A 352 35.57 -3.20 4.92
N GLY A 353 35.84 -2.17 4.13
CA GLY A 353 35.47 -2.14 2.72
C GLY A 353 36.25 -3.20 1.92
N THR A 354 35.59 -3.86 1.00
CA THR A 354 36.20 -4.87 0.12
C THR A 354 36.81 -4.23 -1.12
N SER A 355 37.69 -4.95 -1.81
CA SER A 355 38.06 -4.65 -3.18
C SER A 355 37.01 -5.22 -4.14
N TYR A 356 36.61 -4.43 -5.14
CA TYR A 356 35.60 -4.81 -6.12
C TYR A 356 35.95 -4.29 -7.52
N ASP A 357 35.33 -4.89 -8.55
CA ASP A 357 35.39 -4.37 -9.92
C ASP A 357 34.54 -3.09 -10.01
N ALA A 358 35.21 -1.95 -10.26
CA ALA A 358 34.57 -0.64 -10.29
C ALA A 358 33.55 -0.49 -11.46
N ASP A 359 33.81 -1.13 -12.61
CA ASP A 359 32.92 -1.05 -13.78
C ASP A 359 31.69 -1.93 -13.58
N ALA A 360 31.87 -3.12 -13.00
CA ALA A 360 30.74 -3.98 -12.60
C ALA A 360 29.85 -3.28 -11.57
N LEU A 361 30.43 -2.65 -10.54
CA LEU A 361 29.68 -1.94 -9.52
C LEU A 361 28.99 -0.68 -10.09
N ARG A 362 29.63 0.04 -11.00
CA ARG A 362 29.01 1.16 -11.72
C ARG A 362 27.75 0.70 -12.46
N THR A 363 27.81 -0.46 -13.14
CA THR A 363 26.65 -1.03 -13.84
C THR A 363 25.47 -1.27 -12.89
N VAL A 364 25.73 -1.75 -11.65
CA VAL A 364 24.71 -1.90 -10.64
C VAL A 364 24.14 -0.54 -10.20
N MET A 365 25.00 0.43 -9.91
CA MET A 365 24.57 1.74 -9.40
C MET A 365 23.82 2.60 -10.42
N THR A 366 24.08 2.42 -11.72
CA THR A 366 23.36 3.11 -12.82
C THR A 366 22.03 2.43 -13.17
N ALA A 367 21.79 1.19 -12.74
CA ALA A 367 20.52 0.50 -12.96
C ALA A 367 19.35 1.22 -12.26
N HIS A 368 18.14 1.04 -12.80
CA HIS A 368 16.92 1.52 -12.14
C HIS A 368 16.63 0.70 -10.87
N ASP A 369 16.76 -0.62 -10.95
CA ASP A 369 16.46 -1.55 -9.86
C ASP A 369 17.76 -1.99 -9.18
N ILE A 370 17.89 -1.69 -7.89
CA ILE A 370 19.07 -2.00 -7.09
C ILE A 370 18.71 -2.87 -5.90
N VAL A 371 19.45 -3.95 -5.71
CA VAL A 371 19.34 -4.80 -4.52
C VAL A 371 20.52 -4.55 -3.58
N VAL A 372 20.21 -4.16 -2.35
CA VAL A 372 21.15 -4.02 -1.23
C VAL A 372 20.96 -5.23 -0.33
N GLU A 373 21.91 -6.15 -0.34
CA GLU A 373 21.90 -7.29 0.57
C GLU A 373 22.74 -6.99 1.82
N ILE A 374 22.15 -7.22 3.00
CA ILE A 374 22.81 -7.06 4.30
C ILE A 374 22.66 -8.39 5.04
N ASP A 375 23.77 -9.04 5.36
CA ASP A 375 23.76 -10.29 6.10
C ASP A 375 24.39 -10.05 7.48
N LEU A 376 23.59 -10.15 8.54
CA LEU A 376 24.00 -9.91 9.92
C LEU A 376 24.74 -11.10 10.52
N LYS A 377 24.56 -12.31 9.97
CA LYS A 377 25.16 -13.58 10.43
C LYS A 377 24.92 -13.88 11.92
N ASP A 378 23.77 -13.49 12.45
CA ASP A 378 23.40 -13.63 13.86
C ASP A 378 22.12 -14.47 14.07
N GLY A 379 21.57 -15.07 13.00
CA GLY A 379 20.36 -15.91 12.99
C GLY A 379 19.94 -16.34 11.60
N ASP A 380 18.69 -16.80 11.46
CA ASP A 380 18.15 -17.35 10.21
C ASP A 380 16.96 -16.54 9.66
N SER A 381 16.56 -15.45 10.34
CA SER A 381 15.44 -14.63 9.91
C SER A 381 15.87 -13.60 8.88
N GLU A 382 14.92 -13.26 8.00
CA GLU A 382 15.14 -12.28 6.95
C GLU A 382 13.94 -11.36 6.73
N ALA A 383 14.19 -10.21 6.11
CA ALA A 383 13.16 -9.27 5.67
C ALA A 383 13.59 -8.52 4.41
N LYS A 384 12.63 -8.16 3.56
CA LYS A 384 12.82 -7.27 2.42
C LYS A 384 12.06 -5.97 2.66
N VAL A 385 12.75 -4.85 2.56
CA VAL A 385 12.17 -3.51 2.62
C VAL A 385 12.36 -2.85 1.26
N TRP A 386 11.30 -2.25 0.73
CA TRP A 386 11.33 -1.55 -0.55
C TRP A 386 11.31 -0.04 -0.33
N THR A 387 12.16 0.66 -1.07
CA THR A 387 12.29 2.11 -1.01
C THR A 387 12.73 2.67 -2.37
N CYS A 388 12.92 3.96 -2.45
CA CYS A 388 13.47 4.67 -3.60
C CYS A 388 14.63 5.58 -3.17
N ASP A 389 15.31 6.19 -4.12
CA ASP A 389 16.30 7.25 -3.89
C ASP A 389 15.64 8.59 -3.51
N PHE A 390 16.46 9.60 -3.16
CA PHE A 390 16.05 11.01 -3.04
C PHE A 390 16.72 11.85 -4.10
N SER A 391 15.92 12.27 -5.10
CA SER A 391 16.35 13.19 -6.16
C SER A 391 16.04 14.65 -5.81
N TYR A 392 16.48 15.57 -6.65
CA TYR A 392 16.10 17.00 -6.55
C TYR A 392 14.59 17.22 -6.74
N GLU A 393 13.92 16.36 -7.52
CA GLU A 393 12.49 16.47 -7.78
C GLU A 393 11.67 16.18 -6.53
N TYR A 394 12.13 15.31 -5.60
CA TYR A 394 11.45 15.12 -4.31
C TYR A 394 11.32 16.46 -3.55
N VAL A 395 12.43 17.21 -3.44
CA VAL A 395 12.42 18.50 -2.75
C VAL A 395 11.56 19.51 -3.49
N LYS A 396 11.61 19.54 -4.82
CA LYS A 396 10.81 20.45 -5.64
C LYS A 396 9.31 20.16 -5.52
N ILE A 397 8.91 18.90 -5.66
CA ILE A 397 7.49 18.49 -5.53
C ILE A 397 6.96 18.91 -4.17
N ASN A 398 7.67 18.58 -3.07
CA ASN A 398 7.19 18.86 -1.73
C ASN A 398 7.34 20.34 -1.32
N GLY A 399 8.24 21.09 -1.94
CA GLY A 399 8.37 22.53 -1.74
C GLY A 399 7.28 23.35 -2.47
N GLU A 400 6.72 22.80 -3.55
CA GLU A 400 5.67 23.43 -4.36
C GLU A 400 4.26 22.92 -4.04
N TYR A 401 4.13 21.70 -3.49
CA TYR A 401 2.87 21.08 -3.13
C TYR A 401 2.49 21.45 -1.68
N HIS A 402 1.35 22.13 -1.51
CA HIS A 402 0.80 22.43 -0.20
C HIS A 402 -0.15 21.30 0.23
N THR A 403 0.32 20.48 1.16
CA THR A 403 -0.48 19.45 1.83
C THR A 403 -1.18 19.99 3.07
#